data_e4fc956b4afcf5bf01ff8b3168c969ab
#
_entry.id   e4fc956b4afcf5bf01ff8b3168c969ab
#
_cell.length_a   1.000
_cell.length_b   1.000
_cell.length_c   1.000
_cell.angle_alpha   90.00
_cell.angle_beta   90.00
_cell.angle_gamma   90.00
#
_symmetry.space_group_name_H-M   'P 1'
#
loop_
_entity.id
_entity.type
_entity.pdbx_description
1 polymer ?
#
loop_
_entity_poly.entity_id
_entity_poly.type
_entity_poly.pdbx_seq_one_letter_code
_entity_poly.pdbx_strand_id
1 'polypeptide(L)'
;MTKTLGKFAGRMLLVGCGNMAGAMLDRWLAAGLDPARVAIVDPVAAPREGTAHFTSLADWRAAGQAADWIMLGMKPQQLGDVAGDLAAVAGSEVHLLSILAGVSLADLAVRFPEARAQVRILPNLAARIGAGVSAVTSTGDADSAAIEALLKPLGEIVALPDDGMMDLVTAFTGSGPAFVFRLIEAYAAAGERLGLSGDDALKLATATFGGAAALLARSGEKP
;
A
#
# COMPACT_ATOMS: atom_id res chain seq x y z
N MET A 1 4.84 -5.70 18.91
CA MET A 1 4.13 -5.88 17.61
C MET A 1 4.08 -7.37 17.31
N THR A 2 2.91 -7.93 17.07
CA THR A 2 2.76 -9.36 16.73
C THR A 2 3.30 -9.57 15.32
N LYS A 3 4.19 -10.54 15.14
CA LYS A 3 4.77 -10.88 13.83
C LYS A 3 3.72 -11.62 12.98
N THR A 4 2.75 -10.88 12.43
CA THR A 4 1.62 -11.44 11.67
C THR A 4 2.02 -12.02 10.32
N LEU A 5 3.13 -11.57 9.72
CA LEU A 5 3.66 -12.04 8.44
C LEU A 5 4.78 -13.08 8.54
N GLY A 6 5.16 -13.52 9.75
CA GLY A 6 6.22 -14.52 9.91
C GLY A 6 5.93 -15.90 9.28
N LYS A 7 4.68 -16.15 8.89
CA LYS A 7 4.25 -17.37 8.20
C LYS A 7 3.97 -17.16 6.70
N PHE A 8 4.12 -15.94 6.20
CA PHE A 8 3.95 -15.67 4.78
C PHE A 8 5.09 -16.35 4.00
N ALA A 9 4.74 -17.36 3.22
CA ALA A 9 5.72 -18.22 2.56
C ALA A 9 6.04 -17.80 1.13
N GLY A 10 5.29 -16.86 0.55
CA GLY A 10 5.47 -16.40 -0.84
C GLY A 10 6.73 -15.56 -1.04
N ARG A 11 7.31 -15.66 -2.23
CA ARG A 11 8.38 -14.76 -2.70
C ARG A 11 7.73 -13.54 -3.33
N MET A 12 8.12 -12.36 -2.86
CA MET A 12 7.57 -11.08 -3.30
C MET A 12 8.54 -10.35 -4.21
N LEU A 13 8.10 -9.98 -5.40
CA LEU A 13 8.79 -9.04 -6.27
C LEU A 13 8.07 -7.69 -6.21
N LEU A 14 8.75 -6.64 -5.75
CA LEU A 14 8.28 -5.27 -5.86
C LEU A 14 8.87 -4.64 -7.13
N VAL A 15 8.02 -4.17 -8.03
CA VAL A 15 8.42 -3.41 -9.20
C VAL A 15 8.04 -1.94 -8.98
N GLY A 16 9.04 -1.13 -8.68
CA GLY A 16 8.88 0.20 -8.10
C GLY A 16 8.72 0.18 -6.58
N CYS A 17 9.63 0.84 -5.89
CA CYS A 17 9.66 0.95 -4.42
C CYS A 17 9.66 2.41 -3.99
N GLY A 18 8.75 3.21 -4.57
CA GLY A 18 8.54 4.61 -4.23
C GLY A 18 7.92 4.79 -2.84
N ASN A 19 7.45 6.02 -2.55
CA ASN A 19 6.98 6.41 -1.21
C ASN A 19 5.94 5.45 -0.61
N MET A 20 4.91 5.04 -1.38
CA MET A 20 3.85 4.18 -0.87
C MET A 20 4.28 2.71 -0.81
N ALA A 21 4.82 2.17 -1.91
CA ALA A 21 5.29 0.79 -1.94
C ALA A 21 6.41 0.55 -0.91
N GLY A 22 7.34 1.49 -0.76
CA GLY A 22 8.39 1.44 0.25
C GLY A 22 7.83 1.46 1.67
N ALA A 23 6.83 2.32 1.95
CA ALA A 23 6.18 2.35 3.27
C ALA A 23 5.42 1.05 3.58
N MET A 24 4.76 0.45 2.59
CA MET A 24 4.13 -0.86 2.74
C MET A 24 5.16 -1.95 3.04
N LEU A 25 6.26 -1.97 2.29
CA LEU A 25 7.36 -2.92 2.52
C LEU A 25 7.95 -2.76 3.92
N ASP A 26 8.26 -1.55 4.36
CA ASP A 26 8.80 -1.28 5.69
C ASP A 26 7.85 -1.79 6.80
N ARG A 27 6.52 -1.66 6.60
CA ARG A 27 5.51 -2.22 7.50
C ARG A 27 5.46 -3.74 7.47
N TRP A 28 5.59 -4.36 6.29
CA TRP A 28 5.62 -5.81 6.16
C TRP A 28 6.86 -6.43 6.82
N LEU A 29 8.03 -5.84 6.64
CA LEU A 29 9.26 -6.25 7.30
C LEU A 29 9.12 -6.14 8.83
N ALA A 30 8.58 -5.02 9.32
CA ALA A 30 8.30 -4.83 10.75
C ALA A 30 7.26 -5.83 11.29
N ALA A 31 6.32 -6.30 10.46
CA ALA A 31 5.33 -7.32 10.80
C ALA A 31 5.89 -8.76 10.68
N GLY A 32 7.16 -8.92 10.30
CA GLY A 32 7.86 -10.21 10.29
C GLY A 32 7.91 -10.89 8.93
N LEU A 33 7.65 -10.18 7.82
CA LEU A 33 7.97 -10.70 6.49
C LEU A 33 9.48 -10.97 6.41
N ASP A 34 9.84 -12.17 5.95
CA ASP A 34 11.23 -12.53 5.77
C ASP A 34 11.86 -11.72 4.63
N PRO A 35 12.83 -10.84 4.90
CA PRO A 35 13.46 -10.03 3.87
C PRO A 35 14.13 -10.84 2.78
N ALA A 36 14.63 -12.04 3.07
CA ALA A 36 15.24 -12.94 2.09
C ALA A 36 14.26 -13.44 1.01
N ARG A 37 12.95 -13.26 1.24
CA ARG A 37 11.89 -13.58 0.28
C ARG A 37 11.44 -12.38 -0.55
N VAL A 38 12.08 -11.22 -0.39
CA VAL A 38 11.72 -9.99 -1.07
C VAL A 38 12.80 -9.60 -2.07
N ALA A 39 12.38 -9.40 -3.31
CA ALA A 39 13.18 -8.76 -4.34
C ALA A 39 12.57 -7.41 -4.71
N ILE A 40 13.40 -6.40 -4.89
CA ILE A 40 13.01 -5.05 -5.31
C ILE A 40 13.65 -4.77 -6.66
N VAL A 41 12.85 -4.36 -7.61
CA VAL A 41 13.30 -3.80 -8.89
C VAL A 41 12.95 -2.33 -8.92
N ASP A 42 13.94 -1.49 -8.67
CA ASP A 42 13.81 -0.03 -8.72
C ASP A 42 15.20 0.60 -8.91
N PRO A 43 15.42 1.41 -9.95
CA PRO A 43 16.75 1.99 -10.23
C PRO A 43 17.15 3.10 -9.24
N VAL A 44 16.22 3.61 -8.43
CA VAL A 44 16.43 4.80 -7.58
C VAL A 44 16.24 4.51 -6.09
N ALA A 45 15.37 3.56 -5.75
CA ALA A 45 15.05 3.27 -4.36
C ALA A 45 16.28 2.74 -3.61
N ALA A 46 16.43 3.16 -2.36
CA ALA A 46 17.46 2.62 -1.48
C ALA A 46 17.17 1.15 -1.15
N PRO A 47 18.19 0.26 -1.16
CA PRO A 47 18.05 -1.12 -0.72
C PRO A 47 17.49 -1.22 0.72
N ARG A 48 16.76 -2.30 1.00
CA ARG A 48 16.35 -2.66 2.36
C ARG A 48 17.23 -3.80 2.85
N GLU A 49 17.61 -3.75 4.11
CA GLU A 49 18.47 -4.77 4.71
C GLU A 49 17.87 -6.17 4.56
N GLY A 50 18.68 -7.10 4.06
CA GLY A 50 18.30 -8.50 3.84
C GLY A 50 17.45 -8.77 2.60
N THR A 51 17.02 -7.74 1.86
CA THR A 51 16.29 -7.93 0.59
C THR A 51 17.23 -7.97 -0.61
N ALA A 52 16.83 -8.67 -1.69
CA ALA A 52 17.51 -8.57 -2.97
C ALA A 52 17.10 -7.27 -3.68
N HIS A 53 18.06 -6.58 -4.30
CA HIS A 53 17.80 -5.33 -5.02
C HIS A 53 18.42 -5.37 -6.41
N PHE A 54 17.62 -4.95 -7.40
CA PHE A 54 17.97 -4.92 -8.81
C PHE A 54 17.59 -3.58 -9.42
N THR A 55 18.36 -3.13 -10.40
CA THR A 55 18.07 -1.89 -11.13
C THR A 55 17.11 -2.08 -12.30
N SER A 56 16.96 -3.33 -12.78
CA SER A 56 16.06 -3.68 -13.87
C SER A 56 15.44 -5.06 -13.70
N LEU A 57 14.32 -5.31 -14.40
CA LEU A 57 13.71 -6.64 -14.50
C LEU A 57 14.64 -7.65 -15.22
N ALA A 58 15.44 -7.18 -16.17
CA ALA A 58 16.41 -8.02 -16.85
C ALA A 58 17.44 -8.59 -15.88
N ASP A 59 17.98 -7.76 -14.99
CA ASP A 59 18.94 -8.20 -13.97
C ASP A 59 18.31 -9.20 -12.99
N TRP A 60 17.06 -8.93 -12.55
CA TRP A 60 16.33 -9.85 -11.67
C TRP A 60 16.09 -11.21 -12.34
N ARG A 61 15.70 -11.23 -13.63
CA ARG A 61 15.53 -12.48 -14.41
C ARG A 61 16.85 -13.22 -14.60
N ALA A 62 17.93 -12.49 -14.92
CA ALA A 62 19.26 -13.06 -15.10
C ALA A 62 19.80 -13.72 -13.83
N ALA A 63 19.38 -13.24 -12.65
CA ALA A 63 19.68 -13.86 -11.36
C ALA A 63 18.89 -15.16 -11.08
N GLY A 64 18.07 -15.63 -12.03
CA GLY A 64 17.31 -16.89 -11.90
C GLY A 64 16.25 -16.87 -10.82
N GLN A 65 15.79 -15.70 -10.41
CA GLN A 65 14.79 -15.57 -9.35
C GLN A 65 13.37 -15.82 -9.89
N ALA A 66 12.47 -16.21 -8.99
CA ALA A 66 11.05 -16.37 -9.26
C ALA A 66 10.24 -15.68 -8.17
N ALA A 67 9.01 -15.28 -8.50
CA ALA A 67 8.08 -14.65 -7.58
C ALA A 67 6.74 -15.39 -7.58
N ASP A 68 6.14 -15.47 -6.42
CA ASP A 68 4.77 -15.98 -6.22
C ASP A 68 3.78 -14.78 -6.16
N TRP A 69 4.31 -13.61 -5.81
CA TRP A 69 3.62 -12.34 -5.71
C TRP A 69 4.41 -11.25 -6.42
N ILE A 70 3.77 -10.52 -7.33
CA ILE A 70 4.37 -9.34 -7.97
C ILE A 70 3.56 -8.12 -7.55
N MET A 71 4.21 -7.12 -6.98
CA MET A 71 3.59 -5.86 -6.63
C MET A 71 4.03 -4.76 -7.58
N LEU A 72 3.06 -4.13 -8.23
CA LEU A 72 3.23 -2.95 -9.07
C LEU A 72 3.15 -1.69 -8.19
N GLY A 73 4.30 -1.10 -7.89
CA GLY A 73 4.45 0.08 -7.02
C GLY A 73 5.11 1.28 -7.70
N MET A 74 5.34 1.21 -9.02
CA MET A 74 5.87 2.31 -9.82
C MET A 74 4.78 3.37 -10.11
N LYS A 75 5.12 4.41 -10.85
CA LYS A 75 4.12 5.37 -11.36
C LYS A 75 3.28 4.71 -12.46
N PRO A 76 1.95 4.97 -12.55
CA PRO A 76 1.09 4.37 -13.58
C PRO A 76 1.60 4.53 -15.02
N GLN A 77 2.22 5.69 -15.32
CA GLN A 77 2.76 6.00 -16.65
C GLN A 77 3.90 5.06 -17.08
N GLN A 78 4.61 4.46 -16.13
CA GLN A 78 5.73 3.54 -16.38
C GLN A 78 5.25 2.09 -16.66
N LEU A 79 3.96 1.79 -16.44
CA LEU A 79 3.45 0.43 -16.63
C LEU A 79 3.63 -0.06 -18.06
N GLY A 80 3.44 0.81 -19.06
CA GLY A 80 3.62 0.47 -20.47
C GLY A 80 5.04 -0.01 -20.80
N ASP A 81 6.04 0.59 -20.16
CA ASP A 81 7.45 0.30 -20.42
C ASP A 81 7.89 -1.08 -19.91
N VAL A 82 7.24 -1.57 -18.84
CA VAL A 82 7.63 -2.81 -18.15
C VAL A 82 6.64 -3.96 -18.33
N ALA A 83 5.44 -3.69 -18.85
CA ALA A 83 4.35 -4.68 -18.91
C ALA A 83 4.72 -5.93 -19.72
N GLY A 84 5.43 -5.78 -20.84
CA GLY A 84 5.86 -6.92 -21.66
C GLY A 84 6.81 -7.87 -20.94
N ASP A 85 7.82 -7.30 -20.26
CA ASP A 85 8.77 -8.08 -19.48
C ASP A 85 8.14 -8.73 -18.25
N LEU A 86 7.20 -8.02 -17.61
CA LEU A 86 6.45 -8.54 -16.47
C LEU A 86 5.47 -9.65 -16.87
N ALA A 87 4.79 -9.53 -18.02
CA ALA A 87 3.88 -10.56 -18.51
C ALA A 87 4.61 -11.91 -18.71
N ALA A 88 5.89 -11.87 -19.11
CA ALA A 88 6.70 -13.08 -19.28
C ALA A 88 6.99 -13.83 -17.96
N VAL A 89 6.78 -13.21 -16.79
CA VAL A 89 7.02 -13.78 -15.46
C VAL A 89 5.76 -13.84 -14.58
N ALA A 90 4.69 -13.17 -14.98
CA ALA A 90 3.38 -13.18 -14.30
C ALA A 90 2.52 -14.35 -14.81
N GLY A 91 2.95 -15.59 -14.56
CA GLY A 91 2.24 -16.80 -14.99
C GLY A 91 1.14 -17.25 -14.03
N SER A 92 0.55 -18.43 -14.31
CA SER A 92 -0.64 -19.00 -13.64
C SER A 92 -0.51 -19.23 -12.13
N GLU A 93 0.69 -19.16 -11.58
CA GLU A 93 0.92 -19.28 -10.13
C GLU A 93 1.13 -17.94 -9.45
N VAL A 94 1.17 -16.82 -10.22
CA VAL A 94 1.54 -15.50 -9.72
C VAL A 94 0.31 -14.66 -9.37
N HIS A 95 0.26 -14.13 -8.16
CA HIS A 95 -0.68 -13.10 -7.76
C HIS A 95 -0.10 -11.71 -8.08
N LEU A 96 -0.83 -10.93 -8.87
CA LEU A 96 -0.43 -9.57 -9.24
C LEU A 96 -1.13 -8.55 -8.35
N LEU A 97 -0.38 -7.86 -7.50
CA LEU A 97 -0.85 -6.77 -6.66
C LEU A 97 -0.59 -5.44 -7.36
N SER A 98 -1.56 -4.54 -7.41
CA SER A 98 -1.39 -3.20 -8.01
C SER A 98 -1.85 -2.12 -7.03
N ILE A 99 -0.97 -1.13 -6.80
CA ILE A 99 -1.32 0.12 -6.13
C ILE A 99 -1.33 1.30 -7.12
N LEU A 100 -1.42 1.00 -8.41
CA LEU A 100 -1.38 2.01 -9.47
C LEU A 100 -2.71 2.76 -9.55
N ALA A 101 -2.68 4.06 -9.28
CA ALA A 101 -3.86 4.90 -9.43
C ALA A 101 -4.31 4.94 -10.90
N GLY A 102 -5.63 4.81 -11.14
CA GLY A 102 -6.21 4.89 -12.48
C GLY A 102 -5.95 3.68 -13.39
N VAL A 103 -5.35 2.59 -12.89
CA VAL A 103 -5.21 1.33 -13.64
C VAL A 103 -6.23 0.33 -13.14
N SER A 104 -7.20 -0.03 -13.98
CA SER A 104 -8.31 -0.91 -13.62
C SER A 104 -7.91 -2.39 -13.59
N LEU A 105 -8.74 -3.24 -12.94
CA LEU A 105 -8.57 -4.70 -13.03
C LEU A 105 -8.69 -5.19 -14.47
N ALA A 106 -9.55 -4.56 -15.29
CA ALA A 106 -9.67 -4.89 -16.71
C ALA A 106 -8.37 -4.58 -17.47
N ASP A 107 -7.73 -3.43 -17.21
CA ASP A 107 -6.43 -3.08 -17.79
C ASP A 107 -5.33 -4.06 -17.37
N LEU A 108 -5.34 -4.50 -16.11
CA LEU A 108 -4.38 -5.49 -15.61
C LEU A 108 -4.61 -6.85 -16.25
N ALA A 109 -5.87 -7.30 -16.38
CA ALA A 109 -6.21 -8.58 -17.01
C ALA A 109 -5.79 -8.63 -18.49
N VAL A 110 -5.94 -7.53 -19.23
CA VAL A 110 -5.49 -7.44 -20.62
C VAL A 110 -3.96 -7.54 -20.74
N ARG A 111 -3.22 -6.93 -19.79
CA ARG A 111 -1.76 -6.90 -19.82
C ARG A 111 -1.11 -8.16 -19.24
N PHE A 112 -1.79 -8.81 -18.30
CA PHE A 112 -1.31 -9.98 -17.55
C PHE A 112 -2.34 -11.10 -17.55
N PRO A 113 -2.75 -11.61 -18.72
CA PRO A 113 -3.84 -12.58 -18.85
C PRO A 113 -3.51 -13.93 -18.18
N GLU A 114 -2.22 -14.26 -18.05
CA GLU A 114 -1.76 -15.52 -17.46
C GLU A 114 -1.62 -15.46 -15.92
N ALA A 115 -1.72 -14.27 -15.33
CA ALA A 115 -1.61 -14.16 -13.88
C ALA A 115 -2.79 -14.85 -13.19
N ARG A 116 -2.50 -15.60 -12.11
CA ARG A 116 -3.50 -16.33 -11.30
C ARG A 116 -4.63 -15.44 -10.81
N ALA A 117 -4.26 -14.26 -10.34
CA ALA A 117 -5.20 -13.25 -9.89
C ALA A 117 -4.61 -11.85 -10.07
N GLN A 118 -5.48 -10.88 -10.35
CA GLN A 118 -5.16 -9.46 -10.28
C GLN A 118 -5.86 -8.87 -9.07
N VAL A 119 -5.11 -8.15 -8.24
CA VAL A 119 -5.58 -7.52 -7.01
C VAL A 119 -5.26 -6.04 -7.05
N ARG A 120 -6.27 -5.18 -6.99
CA ARG A 120 -6.08 -3.75 -6.78
C ARG A 120 -6.17 -3.42 -5.32
N ILE A 121 -5.22 -2.63 -4.86
CA ILE A 121 -5.13 -2.15 -3.49
C ILE A 121 -5.01 -0.63 -3.55
N LEU A 122 -5.81 0.07 -2.79
CA LEU A 122 -5.76 1.50 -2.62
C LEU A 122 -5.45 1.83 -1.16
N PRO A 123 -4.17 1.89 -0.76
CA PRO A 123 -3.78 2.33 0.56
C PRO A 123 -3.80 3.86 0.64
N ASN A 124 -3.97 4.39 1.85
CA ASN A 124 -3.76 5.81 2.10
C ASN A 124 -2.47 6.09 2.88
N LEU A 125 -2.13 7.37 3.04
CA LEU A 125 -0.85 7.82 3.63
C LEU A 125 -0.61 7.28 5.05
N ALA A 126 -1.67 7.11 5.85
CA ALA A 126 -1.56 6.62 7.22
C ALA A 126 -1.14 5.14 7.31
N ALA A 127 -1.12 4.39 6.19
CA ALA A 127 -0.56 3.05 6.11
C ALA A 127 0.92 3.00 6.56
N ARG A 128 1.67 4.10 6.39
CA ARG A 128 3.07 4.22 6.85
C ARG A 128 3.25 3.91 8.34
N ILE A 129 2.25 4.20 9.14
CA ILE A 129 2.26 3.98 10.59
C ILE A 129 1.33 2.84 11.04
N GLY A 130 0.73 2.11 10.08
CA GLY A 130 -0.20 1.03 10.37
C GLY A 130 -1.57 1.49 10.85
N ALA A 131 -1.93 2.75 10.60
CA ALA A 131 -3.22 3.36 10.93
C ALA A 131 -3.96 3.83 9.66
N GLY A 132 -3.63 3.23 8.52
CA GLY A 132 -4.27 3.52 7.24
C GLY A 132 -5.57 2.78 7.04
N VAL A 133 -6.20 3.06 5.90
CA VAL A 133 -7.24 2.23 5.32
C VAL A 133 -6.78 1.79 3.93
N SER A 134 -6.98 0.52 3.62
CA SER A 134 -6.71 -0.03 2.30
C SER A 134 -8.01 -0.58 1.72
N ALA A 135 -8.49 0.00 0.64
CA ALA A 135 -9.53 -0.63 -0.16
C ALA A 135 -8.90 -1.70 -1.05
N VAL A 136 -9.61 -2.80 -1.25
CA VAL A 136 -9.13 -3.93 -2.05
C VAL A 136 -10.26 -4.53 -2.88
N THR A 137 -9.95 -4.88 -4.12
CA THR A 137 -10.79 -5.69 -5.00
C THR A 137 -9.90 -6.61 -5.84
N SER A 138 -10.44 -7.71 -6.34
CA SER A 138 -9.64 -8.69 -7.08
C SER A 138 -10.46 -9.44 -8.11
N THR A 139 -9.75 -10.03 -9.08
CA THR A 139 -10.28 -11.00 -10.04
C THR A 139 -9.46 -12.28 -9.97
N GLY A 140 -9.97 -13.35 -10.59
CA GLY A 140 -9.30 -14.65 -10.62
C GLY A 140 -9.36 -15.39 -9.28
N ASP A 141 -8.43 -16.33 -9.11
CA ASP A 141 -8.32 -17.17 -7.91
C ASP A 141 -7.37 -16.50 -6.88
N ALA A 142 -7.86 -15.41 -6.27
CA ALA A 142 -7.08 -14.61 -5.32
C ALA A 142 -7.01 -15.29 -3.94
N ASP A 143 -5.81 -15.43 -3.38
CA ASP A 143 -5.60 -15.89 -2.00
C ASP A 143 -6.00 -14.78 -1.00
N SER A 144 -7.27 -14.77 -0.62
CA SER A 144 -7.84 -13.77 0.28
C SER A 144 -7.15 -13.75 1.65
N ALA A 145 -6.71 -14.90 2.15
CA ALA A 145 -6.05 -14.98 3.46
C ALA A 145 -4.65 -14.36 3.42
N ALA A 146 -3.89 -14.61 2.34
CA ALA A 146 -2.59 -13.99 2.14
C ALA A 146 -2.71 -12.48 1.89
N ILE A 147 -3.72 -12.04 1.12
CA ILE A 147 -4.01 -10.62 0.90
C ILE A 147 -4.35 -9.92 2.22
N GLU A 148 -5.23 -10.51 3.03
CA GLU A 148 -5.55 -9.96 4.36
C GLU A 148 -4.32 -9.87 5.24
N ALA A 149 -3.48 -10.90 5.26
CA ALA A 149 -2.24 -10.91 6.04
C ALA A 149 -1.28 -9.78 5.61
N LEU A 150 -1.17 -9.50 4.30
CA LEU A 150 -0.36 -8.40 3.76
C LEU A 150 -0.97 -7.02 4.10
N LEU A 151 -2.29 -6.87 4.10
CA LEU A 151 -2.93 -5.57 4.33
C LEU A 151 -3.09 -5.24 5.82
N LYS A 152 -3.28 -6.22 6.70
CA LYS A 152 -3.50 -6.01 8.13
C LYS A 152 -2.43 -5.16 8.84
N PRO A 153 -1.12 -5.27 8.53
CA PRO A 153 -0.10 -4.40 9.10
C PRO A 153 -0.21 -2.93 8.69
N LEU A 154 -0.98 -2.62 7.63
CA LEU A 154 -1.17 -1.27 7.09
C LEU A 154 -2.33 -0.53 7.77
N GLY A 155 -3.27 -1.26 8.40
CA GLY A 155 -4.44 -0.70 9.07
C GLY A 155 -5.73 -1.45 8.76
N GLU A 156 -6.84 -0.71 8.58
CA GLU A 156 -8.15 -1.26 8.24
C GLU A 156 -8.24 -1.69 6.77
N ILE A 157 -9.04 -2.72 6.51
CA ILE A 157 -9.23 -3.30 5.18
C ILE A 157 -10.70 -3.16 4.80
N VAL A 158 -10.96 -2.64 3.61
CA VAL A 158 -12.31 -2.54 3.04
C VAL A 158 -12.33 -3.28 1.71
N ALA A 159 -12.96 -4.45 1.69
CA ALA A 159 -13.20 -5.17 0.45
C ALA A 159 -14.31 -4.48 -0.35
N LEU A 160 -14.04 -4.16 -1.61
CA LEU A 160 -15.01 -3.54 -2.51
C LEU A 160 -15.65 -4.62 -3.40
N PRO A 161 -16.97 -4.52 -3.65
CA PRO A 161 -17.69 -5.48 -4.46
C PRO A 161 -17.29 -5.46 -5.94
N ASP A 162 -16.80 -4.32 -6.42
CA ASP A 162 -16.36 -4.14 -7.80
C ASP A 162 -15.27 -3.07 -7.93
N ASP A 163 -14.56 -3.10 -9.07
CA ASP A 163 -13.46 -2.20 -9.39
C ASP A 163 -13.91 -0.75 -9.67
N GLY A 164 -15.16 -0.56 -10.10
CA GLY A 164 -15.70 0.77 -10.39
C GLY A 164 -15.79 1.68 -9.16
N MET A 165 -15.80 1.09 -7.96
CA MET A 165 -15.80 1.86 -6.72
C MET A 165 -14.41 2.41 -6.34
N MET A 166 -13.33 1.93 -6.95
CA MET A 166 -11.96 2.34 -6.58
C MET A 166 -11.71 3.84 -6.75
N ASP A 167 -12.24 4.47 -7.80
CA ASP A 167 -12.05 5.90 -8.03
C ASP A 167 -12.80 6.74 -7.00
N LEU A 168 -14.02 6.32 -6.61
CA LEU A 168 -14.76 6.95 -5.52
C LEU A 168 -14.00 6.88 -4.20
N VAL A 169 -13.48 5.69 -3.87
CA VAL A 169 -12.70 5.48 -2.64
C VAL A 169 -11.38 6.24 -2.69
N THR A 170 -10.74 6.37 -3.86
CA THR A 170 -9.55 7.19 -4.05
C THR A 170 -9.81 8.65 -3.66
N ALA A 171 -10.90 9.22 -4.16
CA ALA A 171 -11.29 10.58 -3.82
C ALA A 171 -11.59 10.75 -2.33
N PHE A 172 -12.21 9.74 -1.71
CA PHE A 172 -12.64 9.79 -0.32
C PHE A 172 -11.48 9.53 0.67
N THR A 173 -10.73 8.43 0.51
CA THR A 173 -9.71 8.02 1.49
C THR A 173 -8.31 8.46 1.13
N GLY A 174 -7.99 8.59 -0.16
CA GLY A 174 -6.67 9.03 -0.62
C GLY A 174 -6.39 10.48 -0.26
N SER A 175 -7.37 11.36 -0.45
CA SER A 175 -7.29 12.79 -0.10
C SER A 175 -7.64 13.07 1.37
N GLY A 176 -8.31 12.13 2.05
CA GLY A 176 -8.80 12.29 3.43
C GLY A 176 -7.76 12.83 4.42
N PRO A 177 -6.54 12.27 4.48
CA PRO A 177 -5.50 12.78 5.38
C PRO A 177 -5.16 14.26 5.19
N ALA A 178 -5.18 14.76 3.94
CA ALA A 178 -4.90 16.17 3.66
C ALA A 178 -5.98 17.09 4.22
N PHE A 179 -7.25 16.69 4.17
CA PHE A 179 -8.35 17.45 4.80
C PHE A 179 -8.18 17.50 6.31
N VAL A 180 -7.82 16.38 6.95
CA VAL A 180 -7.57 16.35 8.40
C VAL A 180 -6.40 17.25 8.76
N PHE A 181 -5.30 17.24 8.00
CA PHE A 181 -4.17 18.13 8.24
C PHE A 181 -4.57 19.60 8.14
N ARG A 182 -5.38 19.95 7.14
CA ARG A 182 -5.90 21.32 6.97
C ARG A 182 -6.81 21.77 8.12
N LEU A 183 -7.64 20.86 8.64
CA LEU A 183 -8.47 21.14 9.82
C LEU A 183 -7.60 21.35 11.06
N ILE A 184 -6.61 20.53 11.31
CA ILE A 184 -5.67 20.66 12.43
C ILE A 184 -4.94 22.00 12.34
N GLU A 185 -4.43 22.36 11.17
CA GLU A 185 -3.75 23.64 10.91
C GLU A 185 -4.66 24.84 11.23
N ALA A 186 -5.91 24.82 10.71
CA ALA A 186 -6.87 25.90 10.96
C ALA A 186 -7.25 26.02 12.45
N TYR A 187 -7.36 24.88 13.14
CA TYR A 187 -7.66 24.84 14.57
C TYR A 187 -6.51 25.36 15.41
N ALA A 188 -5.26 24.99 15.07
CA ALA A 188 -4.06 25.52 15.71
C ALA A 188 -3.94 27.05 15.54
N ALA A 189 -4.15 27.55 14.32
CA ALA A 189 -4.16 28.98 14.05
C ALA A 189 -5.24 29.76 14.84
N ALA A 190 -6.38 29.13 15.15
CA ALA A 190 -7.37 29.71 16.05
C ALA A 190 -6.87 29.77 17.49
N GLY A 191 -6.16 28.73 17.97
CA GLY A 191 -5.52 28.69 19.27
C GLY A 191 -4.48 29.81 19.46
N GLU A 192 -3.65 30.05 18.43
CA GLU A 192 -2.69 31.17 18.45
C GLU A 192 -3.37 32.53 18.58
N ARG A 193 -4.47 32.75 17.86
CA ARG A 193 -5.27 34.00 18.00
C ARG A 193 -5.89 34.17 19.38
N LEU A 194 -6.05 33.08 20.14
CA LEU A 194 -6.53 33.10 21.53
C LEU A 194 -5.40 33.25 22.56
N GLY A 195 -4.12 33.34 22.11
CA GLY A 195 -2.97 33.57 22.96
C GLY A 195 -2.14 32.35 23.30
N LEU A 196 -2.38 31.21 22.67
CA LEU A 196 -1.49 30.04 22.81
C LEU A 196 -0.19 30.24 22.01
N SER A 197 0.91 29.64 22.47
CA SER A 197 2.09 29.51 21.63
C SER A 197 1.81 28.64 20.40
N GLY A 198 2.51 28.85 19.26
CA GLY A 198 2.32 28.04 18.06
C GLY A 198 2.52 26.55 18.31
N ASP A 199 3.55 26.19 19.10
CA ASP A 199 3.83 24.80 19.46
C ASP A 199 2.71 24.16 20.31
N ASP A 200 2.21 24.89 21.31
CA ASP A 200 1.11 24.40 22.16
C ASP A 200 -0.19 24.30 21.36
N ALA A 201 -0.49 25.29 20.52
CA ALA A 201 -1.67 25.30 19.68
C ALA A 201 -1.69 24.09 18.73
N LEU A 202 -0.56 23.80 18.04
CA LEU A 202 -0.43 22.64 17.15
C LEU A 202 -0.52 21.32 17.92
N LYS A 203 0.12 21.22 19.08
CA LYS A 203 0.07 20.02 19.92
C LYS A 203 -1.33 19.73 20.42
N LEU A 204 -2.03 20.74 20.93
CA LEU A 204 -3.40 20.62 21.42
C LEU A 204 -4.37 20.27 20.29
N ALA A 205 -4.24 20.93 19.13
CA ALA A 205 -5.06 20.62 17.94
C ALA A 205 -4.88 19.16 17.51
N THR A 206 -3.63 18.71 17.33
CA THR A 206 -3.32 17.34 16.89
C THR A 206 -3.86 16.31 17.88
N ALA A 207 -3.66 16.53 19.19
CA ALA A 207 -4.14 15.63 20.24
C ALA A 207 -5.69 15.57 20.28
N THR A 208 -6.36 16.71 20.09
CA THR A 208 -7.83 16.79 20.07
C THR A 208 -8.42 15.99 18.92
N PHE A 209 -7.94 16.18 17.69
CA PHE A 209 -8.45 15.44 16.52
C PHE A 209 -8.13 13.94 16.60
N GLY A 210 -6.91 13.59 17.00
CA GLY A 210 -6.52 12.19 17.18
C GLY A 210 -7.31 11.50 18.29
N GLY A 211 -7.52 12.17 19.42
CA GLY A 211 -8.32 11.66 20.53
C GLY A 211 -9.79 11.48 20.17
N ALA A 212 -10.39 12.44 19.48
CA ALA A 212 -11.78 12.36 19.02
C ALA A 212 -12.00 11.20 18.03
N ALA A 213 -11.12 11.04 17.05
CA ALA A 213 -11.18 9.91 16.12
C ALA A 213 -11.02 8.57 16.82
N ALA A 214 -10.08 8.47 17.78
CA ALA A 214 -9.87 7.25 18.56
C ALA A 214 -11.07 6.94 19.49
N LEU A 215 -11.70 7.95 20.07
CA LEU A 215 -12.90 7.79 20.89
C LEU A 215 -14.05 7.24 20.05
N LEU A 216 -14.32 7.86 18.89
CA LEU A 216 -15.36 7.40 17.96
C LEU A 216 -15.16 5.94 17.53
N ALA A 217 -13.90 5.59 17.16
CA ALA A 217 -13.57 4.23 16.73
C ALA A 217 -13.78 3.17 17.86
N ARG A 218 -13.63 3.56 19.13
CA ARG A 218 -13.78 2.65 20.29
C ARG A 218 -15.18 2.60 20.83
N SER A 219 -15.95 3.69 20.79
CA SER A 219 -17.30 3.75 21.34
C SER A 219 -18.31 2.96 20.51
N GLY A 220 -18.08 2.84 19.19
CA GLY A 220 -19.06 2.29 18.25
C GLY A 220 -20.32 3.18 18.06
N GLU A 221 -20.31 4.37 18.64
CA GLU A 221 -21.39 5.35 18.53
C GLU A 221 -21.28 6.12 17.20
N LYS A 222 -22.41 6.64 16.74
CA LYS A 222 -22.39 7.57 15.58
C LYS A 222 -21.93 8.95 16.06
N PRO A 223 -21.20 9.69 15.20
CA PRO A 223 -20.78 11.06 15.50
C PRO A 223 -21.96 12.00 15.65
#